data_0950d93b3c667e34a3f0e8872a9dcc62
#
_entry.id   0950d93b3c667e34a3f0e8872a9dcc62
#
_cell.length_a   1.000
_cell.length_b   1.000
_cell.length_c   1.000
_cell.angle_alpha   90.00
_cell.angle_beta   90.00
_cell.angle_gamma   90.00
#
_symmetry.space_group_name_H-M   'P 1'
#
loop_
_entity.id
_entity.type
_entity.pdbx_description
1 polymer ?
#
loop_
_entity_poly.entity_id
_entity_poly.type
_entity_poly.pdbx_seq_one_letter_code
_entity_poly.pdbx_strand_id
1 'polypeptide(L)'
;MALIALGDVEAVSMDAVAERAGVSRPLVYKHFANRSELLAAAYKRESELLYAELSAAVTSVDSVEDMFRALIHGAIQAESKRGAACAALRASGLRMRERRQEQRRRDRTTVRYFAARAIRDFGLEERTAKIAVSMLLGQIETVLAQWRRRPTRENAQLLEDTYVRLVVGGLGRLAPASATSGSTHYEGGTRGVGFFN
;
A
#
# COMPACT_ATOMS: atom_id res chain seq x y z
N MET A 1 19.22 -0.73 -11.83
CA MET A 1 18.60 0.29 -10.95
C MET A 1 19.34 1.62 -10.93
N ALA A 2 20.66 1.66 -10.81
CA ALA A 2 21.39 2.94 -10.75
C ALA A 2 21.15 3.88 -11.96
N LEU A 3 20.99 3.36 -13.17
CA LEU A 3 20.68 4.16 -14.37
C LEU A 3 19.25 4.73 -14.35
N ILE A 4 18.30 4.00 -13.76
CA ILE A 4 16.89 4.39 -13.68
C ILE A 4 16.68 5.36 -12.50
N ALA A 5 17.50 5.27 -11.45
CA ALA A 5 17.43 6.17 -10.29
C ALA A 5 17.76 7.64 -10.62
N LEU A 6 18.46 7.88 -11.73
CA LEU A 6 18.74 9.23 -12.25
C LEU A 6 17.53 9.87 -12.95
N GLY A 7 16.37 9.19 -13.02
CA GLY A 7 15.12 9.70 -13.59
C GLY A 7 15.05 9.66 -15.11
N ASP A 8 16.11 9.30 -15.79
CA ASP A 8 16.17 9.22 -17.24
C ASP A 8 16.08 7.77 -17.74
N VAL A 9 14.84 7.30 -17.89
CA VAL A 9 14.59 5.96 -18.48
C VAL A 9 14.98 5.95 -19.96
N GLU A 10 14.97 7.09 -20.63
CA GLU A 10 15.31 7.15 -22.05
C GLU A 10 16.80 6.90 -22.29
N ALA A 11 17.65 7.28 -21.34
CA ALA A 11 19.07 6.98 -21.36
C ALA A 11 19.40 5.48 -21.11
N VAL A 12 18.44 4.69 -20.66
CA VAL A 12 18.64 3.24 -20.45
C VAL A 12 18.60 2.52 -21.79
N SER A 13 19.77 2.31 -22.39
CA SER A 13 19.97 1.45 -23.55
C SER A 13 20.49 0.07 -23.15
N MET A 14 20.37 -0.93 -24.04
CA MET A 14 20.94 -2.26 -23.83
C MET A 14 22.47 -2.18 -23.67
N ASP A 15 23.09 -1.26 -24.41
CA ASP A 15 24.53 -1.01 -24.37
C ASP A 15 24.99 -0.38 -23.05
N ALA A 16 24.29 0.66 -22.60
CA ALA A 16 24.58 1.31 -21.33
C ALA A 16 24.43 0.33 -20.14
N VAL A 17 23.46 -0.59 -20.23
CA VAL A 17 23.31 -1.64 -19.22
C VAL A 17 24.45 -2.65 -19.25
N ALA A 18 24.88 -3.09 -20.44
CA ALA A 18 26.03 -4.00 -20.61
C ALA A 18 27.31 -3.38 -20.03
N GLU A 19 27.61 -2.15 -20.40
CA GLU A 19 28.76 -1.39 -19.91
C GLU A 19 28.75 -1.27 -18.39
N ARG A 20 27.61 -0.83 -17.81
CA ARG A 20 27.51 -0.63 -16.36
C ARG A 20 27.50 -1.92 -15.56
N ALA A 21 27.03 -3.02 -16.14
CA ALA A 21 27.06 -4.34 -15.53
C ALA A 21 28.42 -5.05 -15.71
N GLY A 22 29.33 -4.49 -16.50
CA GLY A 22 30.63 -5.13 -16.80
C GLY A 22 30.50 -6.41 -17.60
N VAL A 23 29.45 -6.52 -18.44
CA VAL A 23 29.17 -7.71 -19.25
C VAL A 23 29.16 -7.38 -20.74
N SER A 24 29.30 -8.41 -21.60
CA SER A 24 29.24 -8.21 -23.04
C SER A 24 27.81 -7.91 -23.53
N ARG A 25 27.68 -7.10 -24.58
CA ARG A 25 26.39 -6.82 -25.25
C ARG A 25 25.62 -8.10 -25.65
N PRO A 26 26.27 -9.11 -26.28
CA PRO A 26 25.60 -10.36 -26.61
C PRO A 26 25.00 -11.07 -25.40
N LEU A 27 25.63 -10.95 -24.22
CA LEU A 27 25.08 -11.54 -22.99
C LEU A 27 23.78 -10.86 -22.55
N VAL A 28 23.71 -9.53 -22.66
CA VAL A 28 22.45 -8.79 -22.36
C VAL A 28 21.36 -9.18 -23.34
N TYR A 29 21.65 -9.26 -24.64
CA TYR A 29 20.69 -9.66 -25.68
C TYR A 29 20.28 -11.13 -25.56
N LYS A 30 21.10 -12.00 -24.99
CA LYS A 30 20.74 -13.38 -24.67
C LYS A 30 19.63 -13.47 -23.60
N HIS A 31 19.62 -12.52 -22.67
CA HIS A 31 18.65 -12.51 -21.56
C HIS A 31 17.41 -11.65 -21.84
N PHE A 32 17.54 -10.60 -22.64
CA PHE A 32 16.46 -9.66 -22.94
C PHE A 32 16.43 -9.36 -24.45
N ALA A 33 15.36 -9.75 -25.11
CA ALA A 33 15.25 -9.56 -26.55
C ALA A 33 15.24 -8.08 -26.97
N ASN A 34 14.84 -7.19 -26.07
CA ASN A 34 14.79 -5.75 -26.31
C ASN A 34 14.75 -4.95 -24.99
N ARG A 35 14.90 -3.64 -25.13
CA ARG A 35 14.85 -2.67 -24.02
C ARG A 35 13.57 -2.76 -23.18
N SER A 36 12.42 -2.97 -23.82
CA SER A 36 11.13 -3.06 -23.12
C SER A 36 11.08 -4.27 -22.21
N GLU A 37 11.62 -5.40 -22.64
CA GLU A 37 11.70 -6.62 -21.83
C GLU A 37 12.64 -6.43 -20.63
N LEU A 38 13.81 -5.82 -20.85
CA LEU A 38 14.75 -5.46 -19.77
C LEU A 38 14.10 -4.54 -18.73
N LEU A 39 13.41 -3.48 -19.17
CA LEU A 39 12.71 -2.56 -18.28
C LEU A 39 11.56 -3.24 -17.54
N ALA A 40 10.84 -4.17 -18.20
CA ALA A 40 9.79 -4.97 -17.58
C ALA A 40 10.34 -5.86 -16.46
N ALA A 41 11.46 -6.52 -16.70
CA ALA A 41 12.13 -7.36 -15.71
C ALA A 41 12.65 -6.53 -14.52
N ALA A 42 13.24 -5.37 -14.79
CA ALA A 42 13.68 -4.44 -13.75
C ALA A 42 12.52 -3.98 -12.86
N TYR A 43 11.41 -3.56 -13.45
CA TYR A 43 10.22 -3.17 -12.71
C TYR A 43 9.63 -4.33 -11.89
N LYS A 44 9.53 -5.53 -12.49
CA LYS A 44 9.02 -6.71 -11.79
C LYS A 44 9.84 -6.98 -10.54
N ARG A 45 11.17 -6.98 -10.65
CA ARG A 45 12.09 -7.19 -9.52
C ARG A 45 11.89 -6.14 -8.43
N GLU A 46 11.81 -4.85 -8.78
CA GLU A 46 11.59 -3.79 -7.79
C GLU A 46 10.23 -3.91 -7.10
N SER A 47 9.20 -4.26 -7.86
CA SER A 47 7.86 -4.48 -7.31
C SER A 47 7.83 -5.68 -6.36
N GLU A 48 8.58 -6.74 -6.65
CA GLU A 48 8.71 -7.91 -5.78
C GLU A 48 9.44 -7.59 -4.49
N LEU A 49 10.54 -6.84 -4.56
CA LEU A 49 11.29 -6.39 -3.39
C LEU A 49 10.43 -5.49 -2.49
N LEU A 50 9.76 -4.51 -3.09
CA LEU A 50 8.85 -3.63 -2.35
C LEU A 50 7.74 -4.43 -1.67
N TYR A 51 7.11 -5.35 -2.39
CA TYR A 51 6.06 -6.18 -1.82
C TYR A 51 6.57 -7.02 -0.64
N ALA A 52 7.76 -7.60 -0.75
CA ALA A 52 8.38 -8.37 0.33
C ALA A 52 8.67 -7.50 1.56
N GLU A 53 9.23 -6.30 1.36
CA GLU A 53 9.49 -5.33 2.44
C GLU A 53 8.20 -4.92 3.16
N LEU A 54 7.15 -4.55 2.41
CA LEU A 54 5.85 -4.16 2.98
C LEU A 54 5.16 -5.34 3.67
N SER A 55 5.21 -6.53 3.09
CA SER A 55 4.63 -7.74 3.67
C SER A 55 5.30 -8.08 5.01
N ALA A 56 6.63 -8.02 5.08
CA ALA A 56 7.37 -8.26 6.32
C ALA A 56 6.97 -7.26 7.41
N ALA A 57 6.91 -5.96 7.08
CA ALA A 57 6.51 -4.92 8.03
C ALA A 57 5.07 -5.11 8.54
N VAL A 58 4.13 -5.44 7.65
CA VAL A 58 2.73 -5.67 8.00
C VAL A 58 2.53 -6.93 8.84
N THR A 59 3.29 -8.00 8.55
CA THR A 59 3.16 -9.27 9.30
C THR A 59 3.86 -9.26 10.66
N SER A 60 4.71 -8.27 10.93
CA SER A 60 5.40 -8.12 12.23
C SER A 60 4.56 -7.47 13.31
N VAL A 61 3.34 -7.01 12.99
CA VAL A 61 2.45 -6.30 13.92
C VAL A 61 1.10 -7.00 14.05
N ASP A 62 0.41 -6.75 15.18
CA ASP A 62 -0.78 -7.52 15.52
C ASP A 62 -2.11 -6.80 15.31
N SER A 63 -2.17 -5.46 15.44
CA SER A 63 -3.40 -4.71 15.25
C SER A 63 -3.60 -4.29 13.79
N VAL A 64 -4.86 -4.15 13.36
CA VAL A 64 -5.15 -3.62 12.02
C VAL A 64 -4.68 -2.17 11.87
N GLU A 65 -4.68 -1.40 12.97
CA GLU A 65 -4.15 -0.04 13.00
C GLU A 65 -2.65 -0.03 12.66
N ASP A 66 -1.86 -0.85 13.38
CA ASP A 66 -0.42 -0.95 13.15
C ASP A 66 -0.08 -1.50 11.77
N MET A 67 -0.90 -2.42 11.24
CA MET A 67 -0.76 -2.92 9.88
C MET A 67 -0.90 -1.82 8.83
N PHE A 68 -1.92 -0.97 8.95
CA PHE A 68 -2.11 0.16 8.02
C PHE A 68 -1.02 1.22 8.23
N ARG A 69 -0.58 1.46 9.47
CA ARG A 69 0.55 2.35 9.77
C ARG A 69 1.84 1.84 9.14
N ALA A 70 2.19 0.58 9.33
CA ALA A 70 3.37 -0.04 8.73
C ALA A 70 3.32 0.01 7.19
N LEU A 71 2.15 -0.26 6.61
CA LEU A 71 1.96 -0.24 5.17
C LEU A 71 2.15 1.16 4.58
N ILE A 72 1.52 2.19 5.15
CA ILE A 72 1.61 3.55 4.62
C ILE A 72 2.99 4.15 4.86
N HIS A 73 3.59 3.91 6.03
CA HIS A 73 4.95 4.31 6.33
C HIS A 73 5.94 3.70 5.33
N GLY A 74 5.88 2.38 5.13
CA GLY A 74 6.73 1.68 4.17
C GLY A 74 6.51 2.13 2.72
N ALA A 75 5.27 2.41 2.32
CA ALA A 75 4.94 2.92 0.99
C ALA A 75 5.55 4.32 0.76
N ILE A 76 5.45 5.24 1.73
CA ILE A 76 6.07 6.58 1.65
C ILE A 76 7.60 6.46 1.60
N GLN A 77 8.20 5.61 2.42
CA GLN A 77 9.65 5.38 2.41
C GLN A 77 10.14 4.81 1.08
N ALA A 78 9.39 3.88 0.50
CA ALA A 78 9.71 3.31 -0.81
C ALA A 78 9.58 4.34 -1.92
N GLU A 79 8.55 5.18 -1.88
CA GLU A 79 8.36 6.28 -2.83
C GLU A 79 9.50 7.30 -2.72
N SER A 80 9.93 7.65 -1.50
CA SER A 80 11.07 8.54 -1.26
C SER A 80 12.37 8.01 -1.86
N LYS A 81 12.61 6.70 -1.72
CA LYS A 81 13.87 6.08 -2.17
C LYS A 81 13.88 5.74 -3.67
N ARG A 82 12.74 5.37 -4.24
CA ARG A 82 12.64 4.70 -5.55
C ARG A 82 11.57 5.31 -6.46
N GLY A 83 10.84 6.33 -5.99
CA GLY A 83 9.64 6.85 -6.68
C GLY A 83 9.92 7.33 -8.09
N ALA A 84 11.02 8.05 -8.31
CA ALA A 84 11.40 8.52 -9.64
C ALA A 84 11.65 7.36 -10.61
N ALA A 85 12.40 6.33 -10.17
CA ALA A 85 12.67 5.15 -10.98
C ALA A 85 11.39 4.35 -11.28
N CYS A 86 10.52 4.16 -10.29
CA CYS A 86 9.25 3.47 -10.47
C CYS A 86 8.27 4.26 -11.34
N ALA A 87 8.23 5.60 -11.22
CA ALA A 87 7.41 6.47 -12.07
C ALA A 87 7.85 6.40 -13.53
N ALA A 88 9.15 6.51 -13.78
CA ALA A 88 9.74 6.40 -15.09
C ALA A 88 9.49 5.03 -15.74
N LEU A 89 9.63 3.94 -14.99
CA LEU A 89 9.29 2.60 -15.47
C LEU A 89 7.79 2.44 -15.77
N ARG A 90 6.91 3.06 -15.00
CA ARG A 90 5.47 3.08 -15.29
C ARG A 90 5.15 3.83 -16.57
N ALA A 91 5.79 4.97 -16.79
CA ALA A 91 5.60 5.80 -17.99
C ALA A 91 6.08 5.14 -19.28
N SER A 92 7.01 4.18 -19.21
CA SER A 92 7.59 3.49 -20.38
C SER A 92 6.64 2.53 -21.14
N GLY A 93 5.35 2.52 -20.85
CA GLY A 93 4.34 1.80 -21.62
C GLY A 93 4.41 0.27 -21.56
N LEU A 94 5.08 -0.29 -20.57
CA LEU A 94 5.28 -1.73 -20.41
C LEU A 94 3.97 -2.52 -20.39
N ARG A 95 3.93 -3.63 -21.15
CA ARG A 95 2.75 -4.48 -21.37
C ARG A 95 1.97 -4.79 -20.10
N MET A 96 0.72 -4.31 -20.05
CA MET A 96 -0.10 -4.20 -18.83
C MET A 96 -0.89 -5.46 -18.46
N ARG A 97 -1.07 -6.44 -19.35
CA ARG A 97 -2.05 -7.53 -19.14
C ARG A 97 -1.61 -8.58 -18.11
N GLU A 98 -0.40 -9.10 -18.22
CA GLU A 98 0.15 -10.11 -17.28
C GLU A 98 0.36 -9.53 -15.89
N ARG A 99 0.78 -8.27 -15.83
CA ARG A 99 0.91 -7.50 -14.60
C ARG A 99 -0.41 -7.34 -13.85
N ARG A 100 -1.51 -7.07 -14.57
CA ARG A 100 -2.83 -6.90 -13.94
C ARG A 100 -3.31 -8.15 -13.25
N GLN A 101 -3.00 -9.33 -13.78
CA GLN A 101 -3.44 -10.59 -13.18
C GLN A 101 -2.68 -10.90 -11.90
N GLU A 102 -1.35 -10.76 -11.90
CA GLU A 102 -0.52 -10.94 -10.70
C GLU A 102 -0.83 -9.88 -9.64
N GLN A 103 -0.98 -8.62 -10.04
CA GLN A 103 -1.37 -7.56 -9.14
C GLN A 103 -2.73 -7.84 -8.49
N ARG A 104 -3.74 -8.24 -9.26
CA ARG A 104 -5.06 -8.61 -8.72
C ARG A 104 -5.00 -9.79 -7.75
N ARG A 105 -4.11 -10.75 -7.99
CA ARG A 105 -3.92 -11.88 -7.07
C ARG A 105 -3.32 -11.41 -5.75
N ARG A 106 -2.28 -10.56 -5.80
CA ARG A 106 -1.65 -9.95 -4.62
C ARG A 106 -2.66 -9.10 -3.86
N ASP A 107 -3.42 -8.27 -4.56
CA ASP A 107 -4.46 -7.42 -3.97
C ASP A 107 -5.50 -8.26 -3.20
N ARG A 108 -5.98 -9.35 -3.78
CA ARG A 108 -6.94 -10.26 -3.10
C ARG A 108 -6.35 -10.89 -1.84
N THR A 109 -5.08 -11.31 -1.88
CA THR A 109 -4.41 -11.89 -0.70
C THR A 109 -4.23 -10.84 0.38
N THR A 110 -3.80 -9.64 0.02
CA THR A 110 -3.64 -8.51 0.94
C THR A 110 -4.98 -8.12 1.57
N VAL A 111 -6.02 -7.94 0.77
CA VAL A 111 -7.38 -7.62 1.27
C VAL A 111 -7.85 -8.68 2.26
N ARG A 112 -7.68 -9.97 1.95
CA ARG A 112 -8.10 -11.05 2.84
C ARG A 112 -7.34 -11.02 4.17
N TYR A 113 -6.03 -10.77 4.13
CA TYR A 113 -5.21 -10.71 5.32
C TYR A 113 -5.59 -9.55 6.25
N PHE A 114 -5.75 -8.34 5.69
CA PHE A 114 -6.19 -7.17 6.45
C PHE A 114 -7.63 -7.30 6.95
N ALA A 115 -8.54 -7.87 6.14
CA ALA A 115 -9.93 -8.08 6.52
C ALA A 115 -10.05 -9.06 7.70
N ALA A 116 -9.26 -10.12 7.74
CA ALA A 116 -9.24 -11.04 8.88
C ALA A 116 -8.87 -10.32 10.19
N ARG A 117 -7.93 -9.37 10.14
CA ARG A 117 -7.57 -8.56 11.30
C ARG A 117 -8.67 -7.55 11.66
N ALA A 118 -9.27 -6.89 10.67
CA ALA A 118 -10.38 -5.96 10.91
C ALA A 118 -11.61 -6.67 11.52
N ILE A 119 -11.89 -7.90 11.10
CA ILE A 119 -12.94 -8.74 11.72
C ILE A 119 -12.60 -9.00 13.20
N ARG A 120 -11.38 -9.41 13.49
CA ARG A 120 -10.93 -9.70 14.85
C ARG A 120 -10.97 -8.47 15.76
N ASP A 121 -10.46 -7.34 15.26
CA ASP A 121 -10.23 -6.14 16.07
C ASP A 121 -11.50 -5.29 16.25
N PHE A 122 -12.44 -5.33 15.29
CA PHE A 122 -13.66 -4.53 15.28
C PHE A 122 -14.97 -5.34 15.25
N GLY A 123 -14.92 -6.66 15.20
CA GLY A 123 -16.11 -7.52 15.13
C GLY A 123 -16.93 -7.35 13.83
N LEU A 124 -16.28 -6.95 12.73
CA LEU A 124 -16.97 -6.69 11.47
C LEU A 124 -17.48 -7.99 10.83
N GLU A 125 -18.58 -7.88 10.11
CA GLU A 125 -19.03 -8.94 9.20
C GLU A 125 -18.03 -9.07 8.03
N GLU A 126 -17.79 -10.32 7.57
CA GLU A 126 -16.74 -10.65 6.61
C GLU A 126 -16.84 -9.84 5.30
N ARG A 127 -18.04 -9.71 4.75
CA ARG A 127 -18.26 -8.98 3.49
C ARG A 127 -17.99 -7.49 3.68
N THR A 128 -18.45 -6.92 4.78
CA THR A 128 -18.23 -5.52 5.15
C THR A 128 -16.72 -5.24 5.34
N ALA A 129 -16.04 -6.11 6.07
CA ALA A 129 -14.59 -5.99 6.29
C ALA A 129 -13.80 -6.03 4.97
N LYS A 130 -14.11 -6.96 4.05
CA LYS A 130 -13.46 -7.06 2.75
C LYS A 130 -13.68 -5.82 1.89
N ILE A 131 -14.91 -5.29 1.86
CA ILE A 131 -15.24 -4.07 1.11
C ILE A 131 -14.49 -2.88 1.69
N ALA A 132 -14.61 -2.64 3.01
CA ALA A 132 -13.97 -1.52 3.68
C ALA A 132 -12.44 -1.54 3.51
N VAL A 133 -11.81 -2.68 3.77
CA VAL A 133 -10.36 -2.85 3.60
C VAL A 133 -9.93 -2.63 2.14
N SER A 134 -10.69 -3.15 1.16
CA SER A 134 -10.38 -2.92 -0.25
C SER A 134 -10.41 -1.44 -0.62
N MET A 135 -11.39 -0.68 -0.11
CA MET A 135 -11.48 0.76 -0.32
C MET A 135 -10.31 1.49 0.35
N LEU A 136 -9.99 1.13 1.59
CA LEU A 136 -8.88 1.74 2.34
C LEU A 136 -7.53 1.48 1.68
N LEU A 137 -7.22 0.25 1.27
CA LEU A 137 -6.01 -0.07 0.54
C LEU A 137 -5.92 0.68 -0.80
N GLY A 138 -7.05 0.89 -1.46
CA GLY A 138 -7.13 1.68 -2.69
C GLY A 138 -6.74 3.15 -2.53
N GLN A 139 -6.82 3.71 -1.32
CA GLN A 139 -6.45 5.10 -1.04
C GLN A 139 -4.94 5.34 -0.90
N ILE A 140 -4.12 4.30 -0.83
CA ILE A 140 -2.66 4.44 -0.65
C ILE A 140 -2.03 5.28 -1.76
N GLU A 141 -2.44 5.08 -3.02
CA GLU A 141 -1.94 5.90 -4.14
C GLU A 141 -2.32 7.37 -3.99
N THR A 142 -3.50 7.67 -3.45
CA THR A 142 -3.93 9.04 -3.14
C THR A 142 -3.01 9.67 -2.09
N VAL A 143 -2.66 8.93 -1.04
CA VAL A 143 -1.72 9.42 -0.01
C VAL A 143 -0.33 9.66 -0.61
N LEU A 144 0.17 8.74 -1.43
CA LEU A 144 1.45 8.91 -2.13
C LEU A 144 1.43 10.09 -3.09
N ALA A 145 0.31 10.33 -3.80
CA ALA A 145 0.15 11.49 -4.66
C ALA A 145 0.19 12.81 -3.87
N GLN A 146 -0.38 12.85 -2.68
CA GLN A 146 -0.28 14.02 -1.79
C GLN A 146 1.16 14.21 -1.27
N TRP A 147 1.83 13.12 -0.88
CA TRP A 147 3.22 13.19 -0.43
C TRP A 147 4.16 13.73 -1.53
N ARG A 148 4.00 13.30 -2.78
CA ARG A 148 4.82 13.78 -3.92
C ARG A 148 4.72 15.29 -4.14
N ARG A 149 3.62 15.92 -3.76
CA ARG A 149 3.45 17.39 -3.86
C ARG A 149 4.32 18.14 -2.85
N ARG A 150 4.56 17.53 -1.69
CA ARG A 150 5.38 18.11 -0.63
C ARG A 150 6.14 16.99 0.09
N PRO A 151 7.28 16.53 -0.48
CA PRO A 151 8.01 15.35 0.01
C PRO A 151 8.89 15.70 1.23
N THR A 152 8.26 16.09 2.33
CA THR A 152 8.92 16.40 3.60
C THR A 152 8.57 15.36 4.66
N ARG A 153 9.45 15.22 5.66
CA ARG A 153 9.21 14.31 6.80
C ARG A 153 7.95 14.69 7.59
N GLU A 154 7.74 15.99 7.77
CA GLU A 154 6.57 16.52 8.48
C GLU A 154 5.27 16.15 7.74
N ASN A 155 5.25 16.35 6.40
CA ASN A 155 4.10 15.98 5.59
C ASN A 155 3.88 14.45 5.57
N ALA A 156 4.95 13.65 5.59
CA ALA A 156 4.84 12.19 5.69
C ALA A 156 4.14 11.78 6.99
N GLN A 157 4.54 12.34 8.14
CA GLN A 157 3.91 12.08 9.44
C GLN A 157 2.45 12.50 9.46
N LEU A 158 2.14 13.70 8.95
CA LEU A 158 0.76 14.19 8.89
C LEU A 158 -0.14 13.28 8.04
N LEU A 159 0.34 12.84 6.89
CA LEU A 159 -0.40 11.94 5.99
C LEU A 159 -0.59 10.56 6.64
N GLU A 160 0.44 10.02 7.27
CA GLU A 160 0.38 8.75 7.99
C GLU A 160 -0.65 8.79 9.11
N ASP A 161 -0.58 9.78 10.00
CA ASP A 161 -1.50 9.94 11.13
C ASP A 161 -2.94 10.18 10.65
N THR A 162 -3.12 11.02 9.64
CA THR A 162 -4.44 11.30 9.08
C THR A 162 -5.05 10.05 8.48
N TYR A 163 -4.28 9.31 7.67
CA TYR A 163 -4.74 8.09 7.05
C TYR A 163 -5.13 7.02 8.07
N VAL A 164 -4.27 6.78 9.07
CA VAL A 164 -4.53 5.78 10.11
C VAL A 164 -5.76 6.14 10.95
N ARG A 165 -5.94 7.41 11.31
CA ARG A 165 -7.16 7.87 12.03
C ARG A 165 -8.42 7.65 11.20
N LEU A 166 -8.38 7.90 9.90
CA LEU A 166 -9.51 7.61 9.00
C LEU A 166 -9.80 6.12 8.92
N VAL A 167 -8.77 5.27 8.87
CA VAL A 167 -8.91 3.81 8.87
C VAL A 167 -9.60 3.34 10.16
N VAL A 168 -9.04 3.70 11.32
CA VAL A 168 -9.56 3.24 12.63
C VAL A 168 -10.95 3.79 12.88
N GLY A 169 -11.17 5.09 12.63
CA GLY A 169 -12.49 5.72 12.77
C GLY A 169 -13.53 5.14 11.84
N GLY A 170 -13.17 4.86 10.59
CA GLY A 170 -14.07 4.23 9.61
C GLY A 170 -14.44 2.81 9.98
N LEU A 171 -13.45 1.96 10.32
CA LEU A 171 -13.69 0.57 10.71
C LEU A 171 -14.48 0.49 12.02
N GLY A 172 -14.18 1.34 13.01
CA GLY A 172 -14.89 1.39 14.28
C GLY A 172 -16.38 1.78 14.11
N ARG A 173 -16.70 2.65 13.14
CA ARG A 173 -18.10 3.03 12.84
C ARG A 173 -18.88 1.95 12.11
N LEU A 174 -18.19 1.03 11.46
CA LEU A 174 -18.83 -0.13 10.79
C LEU A 174 -19.04 -1.31 11.75
N ALA A 175 -18.48 -1.24 12.97
CA ALA A 175 -18.68 -2.26 13.99
C ALA A 175 -20.15 -2.30 14.42
N PRO A 176 -20.73 -3.51 14.67
CA PRO A 176 -22.09 -3.62 15.16
C PRO A 176 -22.22 -2.95 16.54
N ALA A 177 -23.35 -2.25 16.78
CA ALA A 177 -23.57 -1.45 17.99
C ALA A 177 -23.48 -2.24 19.32
N SER A 178 -23.54 -3.57 19.26
CA SER A 178 -23.40 -4.46 20.42
C SER A 178 -21.97 -4.66 20.93
N ALA A 179 -20.97 -4.22 20.18
CA ALA A 179 -19.57 -4.38 20.60
C ALA A 179 -19.06 -3.23 21.52
N THR A 180 -19.82 -2.15 21.66
CA THR A 180 -19.41 -0.96 22.42
C THR A 180 -20.03 -0.89 23.84
N SER A 181 -20.84 -1.87 24.25
CA SER A 181 -21.54 -1.88 25.54
C SER A 181 -20.87 -2.82 26.56
N GLY A 182 -19.63 -2.57 26.86
CA GLY A 182 -18.89 -3.28 27.88
C GLY A 182 -18.04 -2.33 28.73
N SER A 183 -18.62 -1.32 29.35
CA SER A 183 -18.22 -0.74 30.65
C SER A 183 -18.86 0.62 30.88
N THR A 184 -20.06 0.66 31.46
CA THR A 184 -20.40 1.69 32.45
C THR A 184 -21.61 1.17 33.24
N HIS A 185 -21.33 0.56 34.36
CA HIS A 185 -22.26 0.52 35.48
C HIS A 185 -22.60 1.96 35.84
N TYR A 186 -23.85 2.34 35.70
CA TYR A 186 -24.43 3.43 36.45
C TYR A 186 -25.70 2.88 37.08
N GLU A 187 -25.58 2.60 38.38
CA GLU A 187 -26.72 2.44 39.28
C GLU A 187 -27.36 3.79 39.52
N GLY A 188 -28.68 3.77 39.60
CA GLY A 188 -29.38 4.65 40.49
C GLY A 188 -30.34 5.67 39.91
N GLY A 189 -31.63 5.47 40.16
CA GLY A 189 -32.51 6.55 40.55
C GLY A 189 -33.66 6.93 39.65
N THR A 190 -34.74 6.16 39.76
CA THR A 190 -36.19 6.56 39.96
C THR A 190 -36.69 7.95 39.56
N ARG A 191 -37.91 7.91 38.92
CA ARG A 191 -39.01 8.89 38.83
C ARG A 191 -38.84 9.96 37.75
N GLY A 192 -39.79 10.24 36.88
CA GLY A 192 -41.21 10.05 36.87
C GLY A 192 -41.81 11.14 35.98
N VAL A 193 -42.93 10.85 35.34
CA VAL A 193 -43.93 11.83 34.84
C VAL A 193 -43.53 12.62 33.60
N GLY A 194 -43.98 12.36 32.38
CA GLY A 194 -45.29 12.64 31.83
C GLY A 194 -45.39 14.02 31.24
N PHE A 195 -45.65 14.15 29.98
CA PHE A 195 -46.79 14.88 29.42
C PHE A 195 -46.53 15.23 27.94
N PHE A 196 -47.52 14.90 27.17
CA PHE A 196 -47.88 15.35 25.86
C PHE A 196 -47.79 16.88 25.67
N ASN A 197 -47.28 17.36 24.54
CA ASN A 197 -48.06 18.04 23.47
C ASN A 197 -47.17 18.20 22.25
#